data_d19368826eabbc2c3246a270a78dd970
#
_entry.id   d19368826eabbc2c3246a270a78dd970
#
_cell.length_a   1.000
_cell.length_b   1.000
_cell.length_c   1.000
_cell.angle_alpha   90.00
_cell.angle_beta   90.00
_cell.angle_gamma   90.00
#
_symmetry.space_group_name_H-M   'P 1'
#
loop_
_entity.id
_entity.type
_entity.pdbx_description
1 polymer ?
#
loop_
_entity_poly.entity_id
_entity_poly.type
_entity_poly.pdbx_seq_one_letter_code
_entity_poly.pdbx_strand_id
1 'polypeptide(L)'
;MKLNKILTYVLLLLPAFALQSCLKDQEDIFDSSASARVEKYLSDTQKVLQSSQYGWALENFPDRNQSYGGYTYTLKFQGDTVITHSEQDHNNAVVSLYSMKNVDGPVLSFDTHNKQLHDFATPNSDSNVGKGGDFEFVIDSVGDDLIKVHGNRNQNTMYLRKLTEPADNYIAKVEQTAANFGLLAATGTLAGQNVQIVFDRDNRQAIISDGTNEVQAGYCVTTGGIRFYKPVTLGGTTVSELTYSDNDLSLTGNNSQLAGIYDPSIITNAIGSIGSDDNAFTRTLNNLPHLDQFNITTSASWLTATVSGSSIQLAAGANTTGDLRSAKVIVTSKLAPQVKSSFTVTQMNLTDIIGNYKFYYIDYDKKKVTATAEIAQSGSALKLVVKTKLLGGDFTLTFPAEFDQATGSLALQAGATLYNQKLKLTTSSGKEIQGYMISAFEFGDGYVTYKNVVSALMPFSHDDQNGTYAQMGNLKVQQSVLDYQVESLDIYFAAVQNPTSEGEVYGMVDQWKNCTLIKTTAASPAKPAFLLPVSTKAAASQPRFKSLAGYKIKK
;
A
#
# COMPACT_ATOMS: atom_id res chain seq x y z
N MET A 1 -42.95 67.22 -53.48
CA MET A 1 -43.28 65.84 -53.01
C MET A 1 -42.39 64.72 -53.62
N LYS A 2 -41.40 65.01 -54.46
CA LYS A 2 -40.54 63.96 -55.07
C LYS A 2 -39.16 63.79 -54.38
N LEU A 3 -38.68 64.81 -53.68
CA LEU A 3 -37.36 64.74 -53.03
C LEU A 3 -37.32 63.87 -51.76
N ASN A 4 -38.40 63.87 -50.96
CA ASN A 4 -38.45 63.07 -49.72
C ASN A 4 -38.59 61.58 -50.00
N LYS A 5 -39.14 61.14 -51.12
CA LYS A 5 -39.19 59.70 -51.48
C LYS A 5 -37.84 59.17 -51.91
N ILE A 6 -37.05 59.99 -52.61
CA ILE A 6 -35.65 59.59 -52.99
C ILE A 6 -34.79 59.50 -51.76
N LEU A 7 -34.89 60.42 -50.80
CA LEU A 7 -34.18 60.39 -49.54
C LEU A 7 -34.51 59.15 -48.70
N THR A 8 -35.80 58.75 -48.68
CA THR A 8 -36.27 57.55 -47.99
C THR A 8 -35.71 56.24 -48.61
N TYR A 9 -35.65 56.19 -49.96
CA TYR A 9 -35.04 55.02 -50.63
C TYR A 9 -33.52 54.94 -50.47
N VAL A 10 -32.83 56.07 -50.44
CA VAL A 10 -31.37 56.12 -50.17
C VAL A 10 -31.11 55.74 -48.74
N LEU A 11 -31.92 56.13 -47.75
CA LEU A 11 -31.80 55.78 -46.35
C LEU A 11 -32.08 54.28 -46.09
N LEU A 12 -32.97 53.65 -46.88
CA LEU A 12 -33.27 52.21 -46.82
C LEU A 12 -32.23 51.34 -47.51
N LEU A 13 -31.48 51.89 -48.49
CA LEU A 13 -30.41 51.18 -49.18
C LEU A 13 -29.06 51.20 -48.43
N LEU A 14 -28.81 52.19 -47.56
CA LEU A 14 -27.59 52.32 -46.78
C LEU A 14 -27.33 51.12 -45.86
N PRO A 15 -28.27 50.51 -45.09
CA PRO A 15 -28.00 49.32 -44.30
C PRO A 15 -27.76 48.09 -45.15
N ALA A 16 -28.25 47.99 -46.40
CA ALA A 16 -27.95 46.82 -47.26
C ALA A 16 -26.51 46.81 -47.76
N PHE A 17 -25.86 47.96 -47.93
CA PHE A 17 -24.42 48.02 -48.23
C PHE A 17 -23.53 47.83 -47.01
N ALA A 18 -24.01 48.18 -45.81
CA ALA A 18 -23.28 47.93 -44.56
C ALA A 18 -23.24 46.42 -44.19
N LEU A 19 -24.26 45.65 -44.60
CA LEU A 19 -24.31 44.21 -44.36
C LEU A 19 -23.40 43.39 -45.29
N GLN A 20 -22.94 43.93 -46.42
CA GLN A 20 -21.98 43.28 -47.30
C GLN A 20 -20.52 43.46 -46.85
N SER A 21 -20.25 44.38 -45.93
CA SER A 21 -18.91 44.59 -45.41
C SER A 21 -18.43 43.49 -44.42
N CYS A 22 -19.36 42.64 -43.98
CA CYS A 22 -19.02 41.50 -43.11
C CYS A 22 -18.75 40.17 -43.85
N LEU A 23 -18.84 40.20 -45.20
CA LEU A 23 -18.52 39.06 -46.07
C LEU A 23 -17.18 39.25 -46.81
N LYS A 24 -16.22 39.94 -46.20
CA LYS A 24 -14.83 39.67 -46.60
C LYS A 24 -14.54 38.26 -46.07
N ASP A 25 -14.39 37.31 -46.99
CA ASP A 25 -13.69 36.07 -46.71
C ASP A 25 -12.40 36.46 -46.01
N GLN A 26 -12.33 36.20 -44.70
CA GLN A 26 -11.03 36.17 -44.04
C GLN A 26 -10.23 35.14 -44.84
N GLU A 27 -9.21 35.60 -45.56
CA GLU A 27 -8.26 34.68 -46.15
C GLU A 27 -7.88 33.72 -45.04
N ASP A 28 -8.17 32.43 -45.25
CA ASP A 28 -7.77 31.40 -44.30
C ASP A 28 -6.28 31.50 -44.12
N ILE A 29 -5.85 31.97 -42.95
CA ILE A 29 -4.44 32.07 -42.55
C ILE A 29 -3.74 30.71 -42.65
N PHE A 30 -4.54 29.65 -42.76
CA PHE A 30 -4.08 28.25 -42.80
C PHE A 30 -4.65 27.54 -44.03
N ASP A 31 -3.84 26.74 -44.70
CA ASP A 31 -4.21 25.94 -45.88
C ASP A 31 -5.27 24.88 -45.64
N SER A 32 -5.69 24.64 -44.38
CA SER A 32 -6.69 23.65 -44.00
C SER A 32 -7.51 24.09 -42.77
N SER A 33 -8.74 23.57 -42.64
CA SER A 33 -9.61 23.83 -41.49
C SER A 33 -8.97 23.42 -40.16
N ALA A 34 -9.41 24.03 -39.06
CA ALA A 34 -8.92 23.66 -37.71
C ALA A 34 -9.12 22.17 -37.43
N SER A 35 -10.28 21.60 -37.80
CA SER A 35 -10.57 20.16 -37.65
C SER A 35 -9.57 19.28 -38.41
N ALA A 36 -9.32 19.59 -39.70
CA ALA A 36 -8.40 18.84 -40.53
C ALA A 36 -6.95 18.88 -39.97
N ARG A 37 -6.54 20.01 -39.37
CA ARG A 37 -5.23 20.13 -38.74
C ARG A 37 -5.12 19.26 -37.50
N VAL A 38 -6.17 19.24 -36.63
CA VAL A 38 -6.18 18.38 -35.44
C VAL A 38 -6.21 16.91 -35.83
N GLU A 39 -7.00 16.50 -36.82
CA GLU A 39 -7.05 15.12 -37.32
C GLU A 39 -5.69 14.68 -37.87
N LYS A 40 -5.02 15.55 -38.65
CA LYS A 40 -3.66 15.29 -39.12
C LYS A 40 -2.68 15.14 -37.95
N TYR A 41 -2.74 16.04 -36.98
CA TYR A 41 -1.88 15.99 -35.79
C TYR A 41 -2.09 14.68 -35.00
N LEU A 42 -3.33 14.23 -34.79
CA LEU A 42 -3.64 12.97 -34.13
C LEU A 42 -3.11 11.76 -34.91
N SER A 43 -3.31 11.75 -36.24
CA SER A 43 -2.78 10.69 -37.11
C SER A 43 -1.25 10.64 -37.10
N ASP A 44 -0.57 11.78 -37.16
CA ASP A 44 0.89 11.83 -37.12
C ASP A 44 1.42 11.43 -35.75
N THR A 45 0.76 11.83 -34.66
CA THR A 45 1.09 11.38 -33.29
C THR A 45 0.93 9.87 -33.14
N GLN A 46 -0.15 9.29 -33.69
CA GLN A 46 -0.34 7.85 -33.68
C GLN A 46 0.80 7.10 -34.38
N LYS A 47 1.27 7.61 -35.53
CA LYS A 47 2.45 7.06 -36.21
C LYS A 47 3.70 7.13 -35.34
N VAL A 48 3.93 8.24 -34.63
CA VAL A 48 5.07 8.37 -33.71
C VAL A 48 4.95 7.35 -32.57
N LEU A 49 3.78 7.21 -31.94
CA LEU A 49 3.55 6.22 -30.87
C LEU A 49 3.84 4.79 -31.35
N GLN A 50 3.39 4.43 -32.56
CA GLN A 50 3.59 3.10 -33.16
C GLN A 50 5.01 2.87 -33.72
N SER A 51 5.76 3.92 -34.01
CA SER A 51 7.11 3.82 -34.58
C SER A 51 8.17 3.27 -33.62
N SER A 52 7.91 3.29 -32.33
CA SER A 52 8.85 2.79 -31.33
C SER A 52 8.96 1.27 -31.38
N GLN A 53 10.17 0.76 -31.61
CA GLN A 53 10.43 -0.68 -31.62
C GLN A 53 10.08 -1.34 -30.28
N TYR A 54 10.38 -0.68 -29.17
CA TYR A 54 10.22 -1.23 -27.81
C TYR A 54 9.06 -0.61 -27.03
N GLY A 55 8.42 0.42 -27.58
CA GLY A 55 7.35 1.17 -26.89
C GLY A 55 7.88 2.39 -26.14
N TRP A 56 7.12 2.79 -25.16
CA TRP A 56 7.32 4.03 -24.40
C TRP A 56 7.19 3.75 -22.89
N ALA A 57 7.97 4.43 -22.07
CA ALA A 57 7.78 4.49 -20.63
C ALA A 57 6.92 5.71 -20.28
N LEU A 58 5.79 5.49 -19.58
CA LEU A 58 4.95 6.55 -19.01
C LEU A 58 5.20 6.63 -17.50
N GLU A 59 5.67 7.78 -17.04
CA GLU A 59 5.76 8.12 -15.62
C GLU A 59 4.45 8.76 -15.18
N ASN A 60 3.54 7.96 -14.64
CA ASN A 60 2.20 8.38 -14.26
C ASN A 60 2.16 8.86 -12.81
N PHE A 61 1.72 10.09 -12.61
CA PHE A 61 1.49 10.66 -11.28
C PHE A 61 -0.01 10.83 -11.04
N PRO A 62 -0.65 9.88 -10.34
CA PRO A 62 -2.04 10.02 -9.95
C PRO A 62 -2.20 11.14 -8.92
N ASP A 63 -3.43 11.63 -8.76
CA ASP A 63 -3.80 12.76 -7.92
C ASP A 63 -3.13 14.10 -8.29
N ARG A 64 -3.92 15.18 -8.27
CA ARG A 64 -3.47 16.52 -8.63
C ARG A 64 -2.29 17.03 -7.79
N ASN A 65 -2.20 16.61 -6.53
CA ASN A 65 -1.15 17.00 -5.60
C ASN A 65 0.01 16.00 -5.56
N GLN A 66 -0.01 14.97 -6.42
CA GLN A 66 0.95 13.86 -6.46
C GLN A 66 1.07 13.10 -5.13
N SER A 67 -0.02 13.05 -4.35
CA SER A 67 -0.03 12.49 -2.98
C SER A 67 0.41 11.04 -2.89
N TYR A 68 0.34 10.31 -4.00
CA TYR A 68 0.76 8.90 -4.11
C TYR A 68 2.09 8.74 -4.86
N GLY A 69 2.80 9.84 -5.17
CA GLY A 69 3.98 9.80 -6.03
C GLY A 69 3.70 9.35 -7.46
N GLY A 70 4.69 8.81 -8.13
CA GLY A 70 4.59 8.37 -9.51
C GLY A 70 4.88 6.89 -9.70
N TYR A 71 4.25 6.30 -10.72
CA TYR A 71 4.40 4.89 -11.08
C TYR A 71 4.74 4.77 -12.57
N THR A 72 5.63 3.85 -12.89
CA THR A 72 6.09 3.64 -14.26
C THR A 72 5.31 2.52 -14.94
N TYR A 73 4.85 2.81 -16.15
CA TYR A 73 4.23 1.86 -17.06
C TYR A 73 5.03 1.81 -18.36
N THR A 74 5.03 0.68 -19.05
CA THR A 74 5.47 0.61 -20.43
C THR A 74 4.27 0.43 -21.35
N LEU A 75 4.27 1.15 -22.48
CA LEU A 75 3.18 1.23 -23.44
C LEU A 75 3.71 0.91 -24.83
N LYS A 76 3.31 -0.20 -25.42
CA LYS A 76 3.63 -0.54 -26.80
C LYS A 76 2.38 -0.51 -27.67
N PHE A 77 2.31 0.45 -28.58
CA PHE A 77 1.18 0.68 -29.47
C PHE A 77 1.29 -0.15 -30.75
N GLN A 78 0.21 -0.87 -31.10
CA GLN A 78 0.13 -1.73 -32.28
C GLN A 78 -1.29 -1.67 -32.87
N GLY A 79 -1.47 -1.03 -34.04
CA GLY A 79 -2.81 -0.79 -34.57
C GLY A 79 -3.67 0.01 -33.59
N ASP A 80 -4.79 -0.54 -33.17
CA ASP A 80 -5.72 0.06 -32.20
C ASP A 80 -5.50 -0.44 -30.77
N THR A 81 -4.48 -1.26 -30.55
CA THR A 81 -4.18 -1.86 -29.26
C THR A 81 -2.93 -1.30 -28.63
N VAL A 82 -2.89 -1.32 -27.30
CA VAL A 82 -1.71 -1.05 -26.49
C VAL A 82 -1.44 -2.24 -25.58
N ILE A 83 -0.18 -2.65 -25.56
CA ILE A 83 0.34 -3.65 -24.60
C ILE A 83 1.00 -2.88 -23.47
N THR A 84 0.56 -3.13 -22.23
CA THR A 84 1.06 -2.43 -21.03
C THR A 84 1.71 -3.42 -20.07
N HIS A 85 2.76 -2.95 -19.38
CA HIS A 85 3.29 -3.55 -18.17
C HIS A 85 3.36 -2.47 -17.09
N SER A 86 3.21 -2.86 -15.85
CA SER A 86 3.34 -2.00 -14.68
C SER A 86 4.55 -2.42 -13.84
N GLU A 87 5.22 -1.50 -13.22
CA GLU A 87 6.26 -1.80 -12.23
C GLU A 87 5.74 -2.54 -10.98
N GLN A 88 4.42 -2.55 -10.78
CA GLN A 88 3.78 -3.29 -9.68
C GLN A 88 3.50 -4.75 -10.05
N ASP A 89 3.54 -5.10 -11.35
CA ASP A 89 3.27 -6.44 -11.87
C ASP A 89 3.92 -6.59 -13.26
N HIS A 90 5.26 -6.61 -13.32
CA HIS A 90 6.00 -6.64 -14.59
C HIS A 90 5.79 -7.93 -15.40
N ASN A 91 5.46 -9.05 -14.72
CA ASN A 91 5.30 -10.35 -15.35
C ASN A 91 3.99 -10.49 -16.14
N ASN A 92 3.02 -9.62 -15.92
CA ASN A 92 1.70 -9.69 -16.53
C ASN A 92 1.46 -8.53 -17.50
N ALA A 93 1.62 -8.78 -18.79
CA ALA A 93 1.21 -7.85 -19.83
C ALA A 93 -0.32 -7.76 -19.91
N VAL A 94 -0.85 -6.54 -20.03
CA VAL A 94 -2.27 -6.30 -20.26
C VAL A 94 -2.45 -5.67 -21.64
N VAL A 95 -3.33 -6.25 -22.45
CA VAL A 95 -3.68 -5.70 -23.76
C VAL A 95 -5.05 -5.03 -23.69
N SER A 96 -5.14 -3.79 -24.18
CA SER A 96 -6.38 -3.03 -24.22
C SER A 96 -6.45 -2.18 -25.50
N LEU A 97 -7.62 -1.61 -25.78
CA LEU A 97 -7.77 -0.66 -26.87
C LEU A 97 -7.37 0.74 -26.41
N TYR A 98 -6.85 1.53 -27.35
CA TYR A 98 -6.64 2.95 -27.20
C TYR A 98 -7.18 3.70 -28.41
N SER A 99 -7.47 4.97 -28.25
CA SER A 99 -7.85 5.84 -29.35
C SER A 99 -7.21 7.22 -29.25
N MET A 100 -7.12 7.87 -30.38
CA MET A 100 -6.75 9.28 -30.51
C MET A 100 -8.02 10.07 -30.70
N LYS A 101 -8.35 10.98 -29.78
CA LYS A 101 -9.61 11.74 -29.79
C LYS A 101 -9.35 13.23 -29.93
N ASN A 102 -10.32 13.94 -30.51
CA ASN A 102 -10.38 15.39 -30.48
C ASN A 102 -11.50 15.81 -29.52
N VAL A 103 -11.15 16.06 -28.26
CA VAL A 103 -12.08 16.51 -27.21
C VAL A 103 -11.45 17.75 -26.57
N ASP A 104 -11.82 18.93 -27.08
CA ASP A 104 -11.20 20.21 -26.70
C ASP A 104 -9.67 20.25 -26.86
N GLY A 105 -9.16 19.43 -27.81
CA GLY A 105 -7.74 19.23 -28.09
C GLY A 105 -7.40 17.77 -28.38
N PRO A 106 -6.12 17.50 -28.70
CA PRO A 106 -5.66 16.13 -28.99
C PRO A 106 -5.52 15.32 -27.70
N VAL A 107 -6.25 14.19 -27.61
CA VAL A 107 -6.30 13.31 -26.44
C VAL A 107 -5.91 11.89 -26.83
N LEU A 108 -4.99 11.29 -26.08
CA LEU A 108 -4.74 9.86 -26.03
C LEU A 108 -5.64 9.24 -24.97
N SER A 109 -6.53 8.34 -25.36
CA SER A 109 -7.52 7.71 -24.47
C SER A 109 -7.35 6.20 -24.45
N PHE A 110 -7.40 5.60 -23.27
CA PHE A 110 -7.41 4.15 -23.08
C PHE A 110 -8.87 3.69 -22.85
N ASP A 111 -9.56 3.39 -23.95
CA ASP A 111 -11.02 3.26 -24.00
C ASP A 111 -11.57 2.00 -23.33
N THR A 112 -10.81 0.89 -23.31
CA THR A 112 -11.23 -0.33 -22.64
C THR A 112 -10.53 -0.49 -21.31
N HIS A 113 -11.23 -1.09 -20.34
CA HIS A 113 -10.67 -1.29 -19.02
C HIS A 113 -9.35 -2.05 -19.10
N ASN A 114 -8.31 -1.43 -18.58
CA ASN A 114 -6.98 -1.98 -18.41
C ASN A 114 -6.66 -1.92 -16.92
N LYS A 115 -6.59 -3.08 -16.26
CA LYS A 115 -6.41 -3.17 -14.80
C LYS A 115 -5.18 -2.42 -14.28
N GLN A 116 -4.13 -2.22 -15.12
CA GLN A 116 -2.93 -1.49 -14.74
C GLN A 116 -3.12 0.02 -14.90
N LEU A 117 -3.54 0.49 -16.10
CA LEU A 117 -3.69 1.93 -16.37
C LEU A 117 -4.88 2.57 -15.63
N HIS A 118 -5.91 1.79 -15.30
CA HIS A 118 -7.09 2.28 -14.60
C HIS A 118 -7.02 2.09 -13.08
N ASP A 119 -5.97 1.46 -12.54
CA ASP A 119 -5.88 1.14 -11.11
C ASP A 119 -6.12 2.37 -10.23
N PHE A 120 -5.40 3.45 -10.47
CA PHE A 120 -5.56 4.70 -9.70
C PHE A 120 -6.84 5.49 -10.03
N ALA A 121 -7.52 5.20 -11.13
CA ALA A 121 -8.78 5.82 -11.54
C ALA A 121 -10.01 5.02 -11.10
N THR A 122 -9.83 3.74 -10.73
CA THR A 122 -10.92 2.84 -10.35
C THR A 122 -11.54 3.28 -9.02
N PRO A 123 -12.87 3.54 -8.98
CA PRO A 123 -13.56 3.86 -7.74
C PRO A 123 -13.40 2.77 -6.67
N ASN A 124 -13.31 3.19 -5.42
CA ASN A 124 -13.27 2.30 -4.28
C ASN A 124 -14.28 2.74 -3.20
N SER A 125 -14.37 2.03 -2.07
CA SER A 125 -15.34 2.34 -1.01
C SER A 125 -15.18 3.74 -0.40
N ASP A 126 -13.99 4.31 -0.45
CA ASP A 126 -13.67 5.58 0.19
C ASP A 126 -13.72 6.76 -0.79
N SER A 127 -13.67 6.47 -2.10
CA SER A 127 -13.65 7.50 -3.14
C SER A 127 -14.29 7.02 -4.45
N ASN A 128 -15.29 7.76 -4.93
CA ASN A 128 -15.89 7.54 -6.24
C ASN A 128 -14.94 7.85 -7.41
N VAL A 129 -13.75 8.37 -7.11
CA VAL A 129 -12.75 8.80 -8.09
C VAL A 129 -11.45 7.99 -7.97
N GLY A 130 -11.43 6.95 -7.15
CA GLY A 130 -10.24 6.18 -6.83
C GLY A 130 -9.18 7.04 -6.16
N LYS A 131 -7.93 6.84 -6.54
CA LYS A 131 -6.78 7.65 -6.10
C LYS A 131 -6.52 8.86 -7.02
N GLY A 132 -7.51 9.29 -7.81
CA GLY A 132 -7.39 10.47 -8.68
C GLY A 132 -6.57 10.24 -9.97
N GLY A 133 -6.40 9.00 -10.41
CA GLY A 133 -5.72 8.66 -11.65
C GLY A 133 -6.48 9.10 -12.91
N ASP A 134 -5.75 9.19 -14.02
CA ASP A 134 -6.27 9.44 -15.36
C ASP A 134 -6.06 8.24 -16.27
N PHE A 135 -6.94 8.08 -17.22
CA PHE A 135 -6.82 7.17 -18.36
C PHE A 135 -7.04 7.89 -19.70
N GLU A 136 -7.19 9.21 -19.66
CA GLU A 136 -7.20 10.12 -20.79
C GLU A 136 -6.14 11.19 -20.61
N PHE A 137 -5.31 11.38 -21.61
CA PHE A 137 -4.16 12.27 -21.55
C PHE A 137 -4.20 13.25 -22.71
N VAL A 138 -4.27 14.54 -22.40
CA VAL A 138 -4.15 15.60 -23.39
C VAL A 138 -2.70 15.70 -23.85
N ILE A 139 -2.48 15.75 -25.16
CA ILE A 139 -1.15 15.79 -25.76
C ILE A 139 -0.69 17.22 -25.89
N ASP A 140 0.34 17.60 -25.13
CA ASP A 140 0.92 18.96 -25.16
C ASP A 140 1.93 19.14 -26.29
N SER A 141 2.79 18.14 -26.51
CA SER A 141 3.79 18.16 -27.58
C SER A 141 4.26 16.75 -27.92
N VAL A 142 4.66 16.57 -29.18
CA VAL A 142 5.17 15.30 -29.73
C VAL A 142 6.56 15.52 -30.30
N GLY A 143 7.53 14.77 -29.80
CA GLY A 143 8.87 14.64 -30.35
C GLY A 143 9.20 13.18 -30.64
N ASP A 144 10.33 12.93 -31.28
CA ASP A 144 10.72 11.58 -31.71
C ASP A 144 10.98 10.62 -30.53
N ASP A 145 11.49 11.14 -29.40
CA ASP A 145 11.88 10.35 -28.23
C ASP A 145 11.16 10.76 -26.94
N LEU A 146 10.38 11.84 -26.99
CA LEU A 146 9.68 12.39 -25.84
C LEU A 146 8.33 12.99 -26.25
N ILE A 147 7.25 12.47 -25.65
CA ILE A 147 5.91 13.04 -25.80
C ILE A 147 5.50 13.59 -24.45
N LYS A 148 5.12 14.88 -24.42
CA LYS A 148 4.57 15.52 -23.23
C LYS A 148 3.07 15.45 -23.24
N VAL A 149 2.49 15.03 -22.14
CA VAL A 149 1.05 14.96 -21.93
C VAL A 149 0.68 15.53 -20.57
N HIS A 150 -0.58 15.82 -20.37
CA HIS A 150 -1.12 16.01 -19.02
C HIS A 150 -2.42 15.22 -18.86
N GLY A 151 -2.71 14.80 -17.63
CA GLY A 151 -3.93 14.10 -17.31
C GLY A 151 -5.15 14.98 -17.55
N ASN A 152 -6.17 14.47 -18.22
CA ASN A 152 -7.37 15.23 -18.51
C ASN A 152 -8.09 15.70 -17.24
N ARG A 153 -8.03 14.90 -16.19
CA ARG A 153 -8.69 15.12 -14.89
C ARG A 153 -7.78 15.76 -13.85
N ASN A 154 -6.60 15.15 -13.61
CA ASN A 154 -5.70 15.58 -12.54
C ASN A 154 -4.81 16.76 -12.95
N GLN A 155 -4.65 17.01 -14.26
CA GLN A 155 -3.85 18.09 -14.87
C GLN A 155 -2.34 17.95 -14.59
N ASN A 156 -1.88 16.78 -14.16
CA ASN A 156 -0.46 16.54 -13.96
C ASN A 156 0.26 16.41 -15.29
N THR A 157 1.36 17.12 -15.43
CA THR A 157 2.27 16.96 -16.57
C THR A 157 3.00 15.63 -16.45
N MET A 158 2.97 14.83 -17.51
CA MET A 158 3.59 13.51 -17.58
C MET A 158 4.32 13.36 -18.92
N TYR A 159 5.18 12.37 -18.99
CA TYR A 159 6.03 12.17 -20.16
C TYR A 159 5.99 10.69 -20.59
N LEU A 160 5.82 10.48 -21.91
CA LEU A 160 6.13 9.21 -22.54
C LEU A 160 7.54 9.32 -23.09
N ARG A 161 8.44 8.49 -22.58
CA ARG A 161 9.85 8.41 -23.01
C ARG A 161 10.05 7.17 -23.87
N LYS A 162 10.60 7.36 -25.07
CA LYS A 162 10.85 6.24 -25.99
C LYS A 162 11.84 5.26 -25.38
N LEU A 163 11.48 3.98 -25.39
CA LEU A 163 12.34 2.92 -24.89
C LEU A 163 13.43 2.55 -25.91
N THR A 164 14.63 2.33 -25.39
CA THR A 164 15.80 1.88 -26.14
C THR A 164 16.11 0.40 -25.94
N GLU A 165 15.32 -0.27 -25.07
CA GLU A 165 15.39 -1.69 -24.75
C GLU A 165 13.98 -2.29 -24.65
N PRO A 166 13.82 -3.64 -24.69
CA PRO A 166 12.52 -4.29 -24.54
C PRO A 166 11.77 -3.84 -23.31
N ALA A 167 10.45 -3.63 -23.44
CA ALA A 167 9.59 -3.07 -22.42
C ALA A 167 9.57 -3.88 -21.12
N ASP A 168 9.57 -5.21 -21.23
CA ASP A 168 9.65 -6.16 -20.12
C ASP A 168 10.96 -6.05 -19.34
N ASN A 169 12.09 -5.92 -20.04
CA ASN A 169 13.39 -5.71 -19.40
C ASN A 169 13.46 -4.36 -18.67
N TYR A 170 12.94 -3.30 -19.31
CA TYR A 170 12.93 -1.97 -18.71
C TYR A 170 12.10 -1.94 -17.42
N ILE A 171 10.88 -2.47 -17.47
CA ILE A 171 9.97 -2.42 -16.31
C ILE A 171 10.45 -3.33 -15.17
N ALA A 172 11.07 -4.48 -15.49
CA ALA A 172 11.67 -5.35 -14.49
C ALA A 172 12.82 -4.66 -13.74
N LYS A 173 13.63 -3.82 -14.42
CA LYS A 173 14.66 -3.02 -13.76
C LYS A 173 14.07 -1.95 -12.85
N VAL A 174 12.96 -1.31 -13.26
CA VAL A 174 12.25 -0.34 -12.40
C VAL A 174 11.72 -1.02 -11.16
N GLU A 175 11.05 -2.17 -11.29
CA GLU A 175 10.55 -2.96 -10.16
C GLU A 175 11.69 -3.39 -9.24
N GLN A 176 12.81 -3.87 -9.79
CA GLN A 176 13.97 -4.24 -8.99
C GLN A 176 14.55 -3.04 -8.22
N THR A 177 14.65 -1.87 -8.87
CA THR A 177 15.10 -0.64 -8.19
C THR A 177 14.13 -0.24 -7.08
N ALA A 178 12.82 -0.34 -7.31
CA ALA A 178 11.80 -0.06 -6.30
C ALA A 178 11.89 -1.03 -5.11
N ALA A 179 12.10 -2.32 -5.37
CA ALA A 179 12.28 -3.34 -4.33
C ALA A 179 13.55 -3.13 -3.49
N ASN A 180 14.64 -2.70 -4.13
CA ASN A 180 15.91 -2.43 -3.47
C ASN A 180 15.94 -1.08 -2.74
N PHE A 181 15.07 -0.12 -3.13
CA PHE A 181 15.02 1.22 -2.54
C PHE A 181 14.43 1.17 -1.13
N GLY A 182 15.22 0.64 -0.19
CA GLY A 182 14.84 0.48 1.23
C GLY A 182 15.22 1.67 2.11
N LEU A 183 15.43 2.86 1.55
CA LEU A 183 15.85 4.02 2.34
C LEU A 183 14.69 4.61 3.14
N LEU A 184 14.90 4.75 4.45
CA LEU A 184 14.04 5.54 5.33
C LEU A 184 14.39 7.02 5.25
N ALA A 185 15.69 7.32 5.11
CA ALA A 185 16.20 8.68 5.05
C ALA A 185 17.52 8.73 4.28
N ALA A 186 17.99 9.95 3.97
CA ALA A 186 19.33 10.19 3.47
C ALA A 186 19.88 11.52 4.01
N THR A 187 21.19 11.63 4.11
CA THR A 187 21.85 12.86 4.57
C THR A 187 23.08 13.15 3.73
N GLY A 188 23.36 14.40 3.48
CA GLY A 188 24.50 14.82 2.66
C GLY A 188 24.21 16.11 1.91
N THR A 189 24.67 16.21 0.67
CA THR A 189 24.43 17.39 -0.18
C THR A 189 23.41 17.08 -1.26
N LEU A 190 22.47 17.99 -1.46
CA LEU A 190 21.54 18.03 -2.60
C LEU A 190 21.67 19.40 -3.25
N ALA A 191 21.95 19.43 -4.55
CA ALA A 191 22.23 20.68 -5.26
C ALA A 191 23.36 21.52 -4.62
N GLY A 192 24.32 20.88 -3.95
CA GLY A 192 25.41 21.54 -3.22
C GLY A 192 25.05 22.08 -1.83
N GLN A 193 23.82 21.92 -1.38
CA GLN A 193 23.35 22.33 -0.04
C GLN A 193 23.24 21.11 0.89
N ASN A 194 23.65 21.27 2.15
CA ASN A 194 23.49 20.23 3.15
C ASN A 194 22.01 20.02 3.46
N VAL A 195 21.55 18.79 3.36
CA VAL A 195 20.15 18.43 3.59
C VAL A 195 20.02 17.11 4.35
N GLN A 196 18.83 16.93 4.95
CA GLN A 196 18.28 15.65 5.33
C GLN A 196 17.05 15.39 4.48
N ILE A 197 16.90 14.15 4.00
CA ILE A 197 15.74 13.69 3.27
C ILE A 197 15.10 12.56 4.07
N VAL A 198 13.79 12.61 4.27
CA VAL A 198 12.98 11.50 4.80
C VAL A 198 12.10 10.99 3.66
N PHE A 199 12.08 9.68 3.47
CA PHE A 199 11.29 9.03 2.43
C PHE A 199 10.04 8.38 3.03
N ASP A 200 8.87 8.81 2.58
CA ASP A 200 7.64 8.04 2.66
C ASP A 200 7.58 7.15 1.41
N ARG A 201 8.01 5.89 1.55
CA ARG A 201 8.10 4.96 0.43
C ARG A 201 6.74 4.51 -0.08
N ASP A 202 5.76 4.41 0.82
CA ASP A 202 4.40 3.95 0.50
C ASP A 202 3.68 4.96 -0.40
N ASN A 203 3.89 6.26 -0.13
CA ASN A 203 3.32 7.35 -0.91
C ASN A 203 4.32 8.01 -1.86
N ARG A 204 5.56 7.49 -1.94
CA ARG A 204 6.63 8.02 -2.79
C ARG A 204 6.84 9.52 -2.66
N GLN A 205 6.94 9.97 -1.41
CA GLN A 205 7.21 11.35 -1.06
C GLN A 205 8.61 11.48 -0.45
N ALA A 206 9.35 12.49 -0.87
CA ALA A 206 10.61 12.90 -0.25
C ALA A 206 10.36 14.22 0.49
N ILE A 207 10.62 14.24 1.79
CA ILE A 207 10.58 15.44 2.61
C ILE A 207 12.03 15.89 2.79
N ILE A 208 12.39 17.00 2.17
CA ILE A 208 13.76 17.51 2.06
C ILE A 208 13.88 18.73 2.95
N SER A 209 14.80 18.71 3.92
CA SER A 209 15.04 19.82 4.85
C SER A 209 16.51 20.25 4.84
N ASP A 210 16.74 21.56 4.76
CA ASP A 210 18.06 22.19 4.97
C ASP A 210 18.29 22.62 6.43
N GLY A 211 17.38 22.25 7.34
CA GLY A 211 17.37 22.65 8.74
C GLY A 211 16.60 23.94 9.02
N THR A 212 16.22 24.71 8.00
CA THR A 212 15.43 25.95 8.10
C THR A 212 14.15 25.85 7.28
N ASN A 213 14.27 25.33 6.06
CA ASN A 213 13.17 25.16 5.12
C ASN A 213 12.91 23.68 4.88
N GLU A 214 11.67 23.37 4.52
CA GLU A 214 11.24 22.03 4.17
C GLU A 214 10.49 22.05 2.84
N VAL A 215 10.82 21.11 1.96
CA VAL A 215 10.16 20.90 0.67
C VAL A 215 9.70 19.46 0.58
N GLN A 216 8.43 19.26 0.28
CA GLN A 216 7.89 17.93 -0.06
C GLN A 216 7.88 17.77 -1.58
N ALA A 217 8.40 16.65 -2.07
CA ALA A 217 8.47 16.31 -3.48
C ALA A 217 8.00 14.88 -3.73
N GLY A 218 6.98 14.72 -4.56
CA GLY A 218 6.59 13.40 -5.09
C GLY A 218 7.64 12.91 -6.07
N TYR A 219 7.92 11.61 -6.06
CA TYR A 219 8.87 10.98 -6.98
C TYR A 219 8.32 9.70 -7.59
N CYS A 220 8.85 9.29 -8.74
CA CYS A 220 8.75 7.96 -9.29
C CYS A 220 10.09 7.23 -9.20
N VAL A 221 10.05 5.90 -9.25
CA VAL A 221 11.25 5.06 -9.38
C VAL A 221 11.58 4.91 -10.86
N THR A 222 12.88 4.94 -11.18
CA THR A 222 13.43 4.72 -12.51
C THR A 222 14.29 3.45 -12.52
N THR A 223 14.83 3.08 -13.66
CA THR A 223 15.75 1.93 -13.78
C THR A 223 17.05 2.06 -12.97
N GLY A 224 17.37 3.26 -12.47
CA GLY A 224 18.62 3.51 -11.76
C GLY A 224 18.47 4.43 -10.53
N GLY A 225 17.25 4.69 -10.05
CA GLY A 225 17.06 5.55 -8.88
C GLY A 225 15.68 6.17 -8.83
N ILE A 226 15.60 7.47 -8.50
CA ILE A 226 14.33 8.20 -8.39
C ILE A 226 14.34 9.46 -9.24
N ARG A 227 13.16 9.85 -9.74
CA ARG A 227 12.93 11.13 -10.43
C ARG A 227 11.82 11.89 -9.74
N PHE A 228 12.09 13.15 -9.41
CA PHE A 228 11.10 14.04 -8.80
C PHE A 228 10.08 14.51 -9.84
N TYR A 229 8.81 14.57 -9.46
CA TYR A 229 7.75 15.12 -10.31
C TYR A 229 8.07 16.58 -10.72
N LYS A 230 8.41 17.40 -9.76
CA LYS A 230 8.94 18.73 -9.97
C LYS A 230 10.40 18.76 -9.54
N PRO A 231 11.30 19.25 -10.40
CA PRO A 231 12.68 19.40 -10.01
C PRO A 231 12.83 20.21 -8.72
N VAL A 232 13.67 19.73 -7.81
CA VAL A 232 13.96 20.40 -6.53
C VAL A 232 15.08 21.41 -6.77
N THR A 233 14.85 22.68 -6.44
CA THR A 233 15.84 23.76 -6.60
C THR A 233 16.29 24.25 -5.24
N LEU A 234 17.59 24.14 -4.97
CA LEU A 234 18.24 24.61 -3.76
C LEU A 234 19.51 25.39 -4.16
N GLY A 235 19.77 26.55 -3.52
CA GLY A 235 20.97 27.34 -3.78
C GLY A 235 21.18 27.71 -5.25
N GLY A 236 20.12 27.80 -6.06
CA GLY A 236 20.21 28.10 -7.50
C GLY A 236 20.52 26.89 -8.39
N THR A 237 20.75 25.72 -7.83
CA THR A 237 20.95 24.46 -8.57
C THR A 237 19.67 23.63 -8.53
N THR A 238 19.34 23.01 -9.66
CA THR A 238 18.13 22.20 -9.83
C THR A 238 18.49 20.73 -9.99
N VAL A 239 17.82 19.86 -9.23
CA VAL A 239 17.94 18.40 -9.28
C VAL A 239 16.59 17.80 -9.67
N SER A 240 16.55 17.10 -10.80
CA SER A 240 15.35 16.40 -11.29
C SER A 240 15.35 14.92 -10.94
N GLU A 241 16.53 14.31 -10.81
CA GLU A 241 16.67 12.88 -10.51
C GLU A 241 17.92 12.61 -9.69
N LEU A 242 17.88 11.49 -8.97
CA LEU A 242 18.99 10.94 -8.21
C LEU A 242 19.20 9.48 -8.60
N THR A 243 20.44 9.13 -8.91
CA THR A 243 20.86 7.75 -9.11
C THR A 243 21.05 7.08 -7.76
N TYR A 244 20.45 5.92 -7.56
CA TYR A 244 20.56 5.11 -6.36
C TYR A 244 21.57 3.98 -6.57
N SER A 245 22.46 3.80 -5.63
CA SER A 245 23.38 2.66 -5.56
C SER A 245 23.02 1.79 -4.36
N ASP A 246 22.55 0.59 -4.64
CA ASP A 246 22.19 -0.39 -3.61
C ASP A 246 23.44 -0.91 -2.84
N ASN A 247 24.62 -0.90 -3.46
CA ASN A 247 25.84 -1.42 -2.84
C ASN A 247 26.28 -0.62 -1.61
N ASP A 248 26.16 0.71 -1.66
CA ASP A 248 26.60 1.63 -0.61
C ASP A 248 25.49 2.54 -0.10
N LEU A 249 24.25 2.28 -0.54
CA LEU A 249 23.04 3.04 -0.19
C LEU A 249 23.15 4.53 -0.53
N SER A 250 23.96 4.90 -1.54
CA SER A 250 24.16 6.30 -1.92
C SER A 250 23.11 6.79 -2.91
N LEU A 251 22.80 8.08 -2.83
CA LEU A 251 22.06 8.81 -3.85
C LEU A 251 22.94 9.91 -4.43
N THR A 252 23.13 9.88 -5.75
CA THR A 252 23.98 10.83 -6.46
C THR A 252 23.24 11.51 -7.61
N GLY A 253 23.64 12.71 -7.97
CA GLY A 253 23.02 13.46 -9.07
C GLY A 253 23.74 14.77 -9.33
N ASN A 254 23.05 15.73 -10.00
CA ASN A 254 23.61 17.04 -10.29
C ASN A 254 24.02 17.76 -9.00
N ASN A 255 25.34 17.90 -8.79
CA ASN A 255 25.94 18.49 -7.58
C ASN A 255 25.30 17.93 -6.27
N SER A 256 25.05 16.60 -6.25
CA SER A 256 24.36 15.93 -5.15
C SER A 256 25.07 14.64 -4.78
N GLN A 257 25.28 14.44 -3.48
CA GLN A 257 25.82 13.21 -2.89
C GLN A 257 25.24 13.03 -1.50
N LEU A 258 24.47 11.97 -1.32
CA LEU A 258 23.77 11.65 -0.07
C LEU A 258 24.09 10.22 0.35
N ALA A 259 24.29 10.02 1.64
CA ALA A 259 24.38 8.70 2.26
C ALA A 259 23.00 8.29 2.75
N GLY A 260 22.52 7.14 2.31
CA GLY A 260 21.22 6.60 2.68
C GLY A 260 21.24 5.92 4.04
N ILE A 261 20.12 5.99 4.72
CA ILE A 261 19.83 5.28 5.98
C ILE A 261 18.79 4.22 5.63
N TYR A 262 19.22 2.95 5.59
CA TYR A 262 18.33 1.84 5.29
C TYR A 262 17.36 1.62 6.44
N ASP A 263 16.11 1.27 6.12
CA ASP A 263 15.07 1.02 7.10
C ASP A 263 15.27 -0.35 7.78
N PRO A 264 15.64 -0.38 9.07
CA PRO A 264 15.83 -1.64 9.77
C PRO A 264 14.54 -2.44 9.94
N SER A 265 13.38 -1.82 9.77
CA SER A 265 12.08 -2.50 9.84
C SER A 265 11.90 -3.51 8.71
N ILE A 266 12.52 -3.30 7.55
CA ILE A 266 12.50 -4.26 6.44
C ILE A 266 13.08 -5.60 6.91
N ILE A 267 14.22 -5.57 7.62
CA ILE A 267 14.86 -6.79 8.15
C ILE A 267 13.98 -7.42 9.24
N THR A 268 13.55 -6.60 10.20
CA THR A 268 12.83 -7.13 11.37
C THR A 268 11.42 -7.62 11.03
N ASN A 269 10.74 -6.99 10.05
CA ASN A 269 9.43 -7.43 9.58
C ASN A 269 9.53 -8.74 8.77
N ALA A 270 10.55 -8.87 7.92
CA ALA A 270 10.80 -10.12 7.18
C ALA A 270 11.09 -11.31 8.11
N ILE A 271 11.71 -11.06 9.28
CA ILE A 271 11.96 -12.10 10.30
C ILE A 271 10.69 -12.35 11.13
N GLY A 272 9.96 -11.29 11.50
CA GLY A 272 8.79 -11.35 12.36
C GLY A 272 9.16 -11.72 13.81
N SER A 273 8.66 -12.87 14.30
CA SER A 273 9.00 -13.44 15.60
C SER A 273 9.62 -14.81 15.45
N ILE A 274 10.47 -15.18 16.41
CA ILE A 274 11.13 -16.48 16.45
C ILE A 274 10.77 -17.18 17.74
N GLY A 275 10.23 -18.39 17.61
CA GLY A 275 9.97 -19.29 18.71
C GLY A 275 10.96 -20.44 18.75
N SER A 276 11.23 -20.93 19.94
CA SER A 276 11.96 -22.17 20.22
C SER A 276 11.33 -22.83 21.44
N ASP A 277 11.49 -24.13 21.57
CA ASP A 277 11.21 -24.82 22.83
C ASP A 277 12.25 -24.46 23.91
N ASP A 278 12.15 -25.05 25.09
CA ASP A 278 13.06 -24.78 26.21
C ASP A 278 14.47 -25.35 26.03
N ASN A 279 14.74 -26.10 24.96
CA ASN A 279 16.06 -26.62 24.70
C ASN A 279 17.03 -25.52 24.23
N ALA A 280 18.34 -25.76 24.43
CA ALA A 280 19.35 -24.91 23.79
C ALA A 280 19.23 -24.99 22.27
N PHE A 281 19.38 -23.85 21.60
CA PHE A 281 19.28 -23.79 20.14
C PHE A 281 20.35 -22.90 19.52
N THR A 282 20.60 -23.17 18.23
CA THR A 282 21.32 -22.28 17.32
C THR A 282 20.52 -22.20 16.03
N ARG A 283 20.23 -20.97 15.57
CA ARG A 283 19.44 -20.71 14.36
C ARG A 283 20.11 -19.62 13.53
N THR A 284 20.25 -19.86 12.22
CA THR A 284 20.82 -18.88 11.29
C THR A 284 19.71 -18.30 10.41
N LEU A 285 19.66 -16.99 10.37
CA LEU A 285 18.76 -16.19 9.52
C LEU A 285 19.61 -15.69 8.35
N ASN A 286 19.29 -16.13 7.13
CA ASN A 286 20.10 -15.87 5.94
C ASN A 286 19.46 -14.83 5.03
N ASN A 287 20.25 -14.32 4.06
CA ASN A 287 19.80 -13.42 2.98
C ASN A 287 19.19 -12.11 3.51
N LEU A 288 19.72 -11.58 4.60
CA LEU A 288 19.30 -10.31 5.15
C LEU A 288 20.09 -9.17 4.47
N PRO A 289 19.41 -8.15 3.93
CA PRO A 289 20.09 -7.08 3.19
C PRO A 289 20.82 -6.14 4.15
N HIS A 290 21.94 -5.60 3.69
CA HIS A 290 22.67 -4.47 4.29
C HIS A 290 22.99 -4.62 5.79
N LEU A 291 23.23 -5.84 6.28
CA LEU A 291 23.60 -6.07 7.70
C LEU A 291 24.86 -5.32 8.15
N ASP A 292 25.76 -5.03 7.22
CA ASP A 292 26.94 -4.21 7.43
C ASP A 292 26.62 -2.76 7.86
N GLN A 293 25.41 -2.27 7.59
CA GLN A 293 24.94 -0.94 7.98
C GLN A 293 24.41 -0.87 9.41
N PHE A 294 24.32 -2.00 10.11
CA PHE A 294 23.68 -2.07 11.42
C PHE A 294 24.59 -2.60 12.52
N ASN A 295 24.31 -2.14 13.74
CA ASN A 295 24.73 -2.78 14.98
C ASN A 295 23.59 -3.68 15.46
N ILE A 296 23.89 -4.96 15.70
CA ILE A 296 22.93 -5.95 16.19
C ILE A 296 23.24 -6.23 17.65
N THR A 297 22.23 -6.07 18.52
CA THR A 297 22.34 -6.34 19.95
C THR A 297 21.13 -7.12 20.46
N THR A 298 21.26 -7.72 21.64
CA THR A 298 20.16 -8.44 22.30
C THR A 298 19.79 -7.75 23.62
N SER A 299 18.51 -7.81 23.99
CA SER A 299 18.01 -7.21 25.23
C SER A 299 18.23 -8.08 26.47
N ALA A 300 18.67 -9.33 26.30
CA ALA A 300 18.90 -10.25 27.40
C ALA A 300 20.17 -11.09 27.18
N SER A 301 20.90 -11.37 28.25
CA SER A 301 22.18 -12.07 28.21
C SER A 301 22.09 -13.56 27.86
N TRP A 302 20.90 -14.15 27.97
CA TRP A 302 20.70 -15.56 27.62
C TRP A 302 20.65 -15.82 26.12
N LEU A 303 20.47 -14.76 25.30
CA LEU A 303 20.42 -14.82 23.84
C LEU A 303 21.63 -14.09 23.28
N THR A 304 22.30 -14.70 22.30
CA THR A 304 23.36 -14.06 21.52
C THR A 304 22.93 -13.92 20.06
N ALA A 305 23.37 -12.84 19.41
CA ALA A 305 23.17 -12.59 17.99
C ALA A 305 24.50 -12.20 17.36
N THR A 306 24.99 -12.99 16.42
CA THR A 306 26.29 -12.78 15.75
C THR A 306 26.05 -12.58 14.26
N VAL A 307 26.60 -11.49 13.70
CA VAL A 307 26.50 -11.17 12.26
C VAL A 307 27.67 -11.79 11.51
N SER A 308 27.37 -12.44 10.38
CA SER A 308 28.35 -12.96 9.43
C SER A 308 27.83 -12.78 8.00
N GLY A 309 28.42 -11.82 7.26
CA GLY A 309 27.95 -11.45 5.92
C GLY A 309 26.48 -10.99 5.93
N SER A 310 25.64 -11.63 5.13
CA SER A 310 24.19 -11.38 5.06
C SER A 310 23.38 -12.25 6.04
N SER A 311 23.99 -12.77 7.11
CA SER A 311 23.33 -13.68 8.05
C SER A 311 23.46 -13.22 9.48
N ILE A 312 22.42 -13.50 10.29
CA ILE A 312 22.43 -13.37 11.76
C ILE A 312 22.33 -14.78 12.34
N GLN A 313 23.31 -15.20 13.12
CA GLN A 313 23.24 -16.41 13.91
C GLN A 313 22.74 -16.07 15.32
N LEU A 314 21.64 -16.68 15.71
CA LEU A 314 21.08 -16.64 17.06
C LEU A 314 21.48 -17.90 17.81
N ALA A 315 21.90 -17.76 19.08
CA ALA A 315 22.11 -18.89 19.96
C ALA A 315 21.61 -18.60 21.38
N ALA A 316 21.03 -19.61 22.00
CA ALA A 316 20.56 -19.55 23.38
C ALA A 316 20.83 -20.89 24.12
N GLY A 317 21.11 -20.79 25.40
CA GLY A 317 21.11 -21.96 26.29
C GLY A 317 19.69 -22.46 26.59
N ALA A 318 19.56 -23.63 27.22
CA ALA A 318 18.27 -24.15 27.64
C ALA A 318 17.57 -23.21 28.61
N ASN A 319 16.24 -23.06 28.45
CA ASN A 319 15.41 -22.35 29.38
C ASN A 319 15.07 -23.26 30.58
N THR A 320 15.57 -22.91 31.74
CA THR A 320 15.35 -23.66 33.00
C THR A 320 14.50 -22.86 33.99
N THR A 321 13.85 -21.79 33.55
CA THR A 321 13.06 -20.89 34.44
C THR A 321 11.73 -21.50 34.85
N GLY A 322 11.20 -22.46 34.09
CA GLY A 322 9.87 -23.05 34.30
C GLY A 322 8.72 -22.19 33.75
N ASP A 323 9.04 -21.11 33.03
CA ASP A 323 8.09 -20.24 32.36
C ASP A 323 8.72 -19.74 31.04
N LEU A 324 7.92 -19.23 30.13
CA LEU A 324 8.44 -18.67 28.87
C LEU A 324 9.39 -17.48 29.16
N ARG A 325 10.39 -17.31 28.31
CA ARG A 325 11.27 -16.13 28.33
C ARG A 325 11.40 -15.51 26.94
N SER A 326 11.49 -14.19 26.88
CA SER A 326 11.60 -13.45 25.64
C SER A 326 12.79 -12.48 25.67
N ALA A 327 13.37 -12.26 24.51
CA ALA A 327 14.39 -11.23 24.30
C ALA A 327 14.17 -10.56 22.94
N LYS A 328 14.52 -9.29 22.84
CA LYS A 328 14.54 -8.54 21.57
C LYS A 328 15.93 -8.62 20.96
N VAL A 329 15.97 -8.86 19.66
CA VAL A 329 17.15 -8.61 18.83
C VAL A 329 16.94 -7.24 18.20
N ILE A 330 17.81 -6.30 18.51
CA ILE A 330 17.68 -4.89 18.15
C ILE A 330 18.63 -4.60 17.00
N VAL A 331 18.09 -4.10 15.91
CA VAL A 331 18.79 -3.69 14.68
C VAL A 331 18.88 -2.17 14.70
N THR A 332 20.08 -1.61 14.90
CA THR A 332 20.31 -0.17 15.06
C THR A 332 21.18 0.34 13.93
N SER A 333 20.75 1.39 13.19
CA SER A 333 21.55 2.00 12.14
C SER A 333 22.86 2.57 12.70
N LYS A 334 23.99 2.26 12.04
CA LYS A 334 25.31 2.83 12.38
C LYS A 334 25.38 4.33 12.07
N LEU A 335 24.76 4.74 10.98
CA LEU A 335 24.77 6.14 10.53
C LEU A 335 23.83 7.02 11.37
N ALA A 336 22.69 6.45 11.82
CA ALA A 336 21.66 7.16 12.58
C ALA A 336 21.18 6.29 13.76
N PRO A 337 21.86 6.28 14.91
CA PRO A 337 21.56 5.37 16.03
C PRO A 337 20.16 5.49 16.64
N GLN A 338 19.45 6.60 16.37
CA GLN A 338 18.04 6.78 16.73
C GLN A 338 17.10 5.93 15.86
N VAL A 339 17.53 5.55 14.66
CA VAL A 339 16.82 4.67 13.73
C VAL A 339 17.12 3.23 14.10
N LYS A 340 16.15 2.55 14.65
CA LYS A 340 16.24 1.18 15.11
C LYS A 340 14.91 0.45 15.00
N SER A 341 14.97 -0.85 14.82
CA SER A 341 13.84 -1.78 14.88
C SER A 341 14.23 -3.03 15.67
N SER A 342 13.28 -3.90 15.96
CA SER A 342 13.59 -5.14 16.69
C SER A 342 12.59 -6.23 16.35
N PHE A 343 13.04 -7.48 16.44
CA PHE A 343 12.20 -8.67 16.47
C PHE A 343 12.36 -9.42 17.78
N THR A 344 11.38 -10.25 18.12
CA THR A 344 11.37 -11.00 19.39
C THR A 344 11.78 -12.44 19.16
N VAL A 345 12.59 -12.95 20.08
CA VAL A 345 12.92 -14.36 20.21
C VAL A 345 12.33 -14.85 21.54
N THR A 346 11.54 -15.93 21.49
CA THR A 346 10.87 -16.50 22.66
C THR A 346 11.19 -17.98 22.78
N GLN A 347 11.66 -18.43 23.95
CA GLN A 347 11.70 -19.83 24.33
C GLN A 347 10.47 -20.17 25.16
N MET A 348 9.68 -21.13 24.71
CA MET A 348 8.39 -21.46 25.30
C MET A 348 7.89 -22.84 24.88
N ASN A 349 7.06 -23.42 25.70
CA ASN A 349 6.27 -24.61 25.38
C ASN A 349 4.76 -24.27 25.28
N LEU A 350 3.99 -25.16 24.67
CA LEU A 350 2.54 -25.00 24.59
C LEU A 350 1.89 -24.81 25.98
N THR A 351 2.40 -25.49 27.00
CA THR A 351 1.89 -25.39 28.37
C THR A 351 1.97 -23.98 28.96
N ASP A 352 2.96 -23.19 28.51
CA ASP A 352 3.17 -21.83 29.03
C ASP A 352 2.08 -20.86 28.60
N ILE A 353 1.35 -21.17 27.52
CA ILE A 353 0.30 -20.31 26.98
C ILE A 353 -1.13 -20.76 27.34
N ILE A 354 -1.32 -21.97 27.85
CA ILE A 354 -2.62 -22.42 28.31
C ILE A 354 -3.06 -21.59 29.52
N GLY A 355 -4.34 -21.18 29.58
CA GLY A 355 -4.92 -20.48 30.71
C GLY A 355 -5.80 -19.30 30.37
N ASN A 356 -6.03 -18.45 31.39
CA ASN A 356 -6.93 -17.32 31.29
C ASN A 356 -6.21 -16.02 30.94
N TYR A 357 -6.89 -15.17 30.17
CA TYR A 357 -6.37 -13.91 29.64
C TYR A 357 -7.39 -12.80 29.78
N LYS A 358 -6.91 -11.57 29.84
CA LYS A 358 -7.65 -10.38 29.42
C LYS A 358 -7.36 -10.16 27.95
N PHE A 359 -8.40 -9.92 27.15
CA PHE A 359 -8.31 -9.65 25.73
C PHE A 359 -8.70 -8.20 25.47
N TYR A 360 -7.77 -7.42 24.96
CA TYR A 360 -7.94 -6.00 24.67
C TYR A 360 -8.01 -5.81 23.16
N TYR A 361 -8.94 -4.97 22.71
CA TYR A 361 -9.05 -4.58 21.31
C TYR A 361 -9.78 -3.25 21.16
N ILE A 362 -9.73 -2.66 19.98
CA ILE A 362 -10.52 -1.50 19.57
C ILE A 362 -11.59 -2.02 18.61
N ASP A 363 -12.88 -1.82 18.95
CA ASP A 363 -13.99 -2.26 18.11
C ASP A 363 -14.21 -1.36 16.88
N TYR A 364 -15.15 -1.74 16.03
CA TYR A 364 -15.53 -0.98 14.83
C TYR A 364 -15.93 0.48 15.14
N ASP A 365 -16.58 0.72 16.28
CA ASP A 365 -16.95 2.07 16.73
C ASP A 365 -15.77 2.85 17.33
N LYS A 366 -14.54 2.35 17.22
CA LYS A 366 -13.29 2.92 17.81
C LYS A 366 -13.28 2.97 19.33
N LYS A 367 -14.10 2.14 20.01
CA LYS A 367 -14.11 2.02 21.47
C LYS A 367 -13.08 0.99 21.92
N LYS A 368 -12.38 1.29 23.00
CA LYS A 368 -11.49 0.35 23.69
C LYS A 368 -12.32 -0.66 24.46
N VAL A 369 -12.19 -1.94 24.11
CA VAL A 369 -12.92 -3.05 24.75
C VAL A 369 -11.95 -3.91 25.53
N THR A 370 -12.41 -4.40 26.68
CA THR A 370 -11.75 -5.43 27.48
C THR A 370 -12.69 -6.62 27.61
N ALA A 371 -12.30 -7.74 27.03
CA ALA A 371 -13.00 -9.01 27.12
C ALA A 371 -12.22 -10.00 28.00
N THR A 372 -12.87 -11.09 28.39
CA THR A 372 -12.17 -12.24 28.99
C THR A 372 -11.90 -13.28 27.91
N ALA A 373 -10.74 -13.89 27.97
CA ALA A 373 -10.36 -14.95 27.05
C ALA A 373 -9.72 -16.13 27.79
N GLU A 374 -9.73 -17.28 27.15
CA GLU A 374 -9.09 -18.50 27.61
C GLU A 374 -8.42 -19.20 26.42
N ILE A 375 -7.15 -19.55 26.56
CA ILE A 375 -6.51 -20.50 25.67
C ILE A 375 -6.64 -21.87 26.31
N ALA A 376 -7.40 -22.75 25.65
CA ALA A 376 -7.71 -24.09 26.15
C ALA A 376 -7.32 -25.16 25.14
N GLN A 377 -6.88 -26.31 25.64
CA GLN A 377 -6.57 -27.51 24.87
C GLN A 377 -7.55 -28.62 25.20
N SER A 378 -8.05 -29.32 24.19
CA SER A 378 -8.86 -30.50 24.32
C SER A 378 -8.37 -31.59 23.37
N GLY A 379 -7.69 -32.60 23.91
CA GLY A 379 -6.88 -33.53 23.11
C GLY A 379 -5.80 -32.82 22.34
N SER A 380 -5.75 -32.96 21.02
CA SER A 380 -4.80 -32.23 20.15
C SER A 380 -5.32 -30.85 19.70
N ALA A 381 -6.61 -30.53 19.92
CA ALA A 381 -7.20 -29.29 19.48
C ALA A 381 -6.92 -28.14 20.46
N LEU A 382 -6.40 -27.04 19.92
CA LEU A 382 -6.19 -25.78 20.64
C LEU A 382 -7.26 -24.78 20.22
N LYS A 383 -7.69 -23.93 21.14
CA LYS A 383 -8.70 -22.90 20.88
C LYS A 383 -8.48 -21.67 21.73
N LEU A 384 -8.80 -20.51 21.18
CA LEU A 384 -8.98 -19.26 21.92
C LEU A 384 -10.49 -19.02 22.10
N VAL A 385 -10.94 -18.99 23.34
CA VAL A 385 -12.35 -18.73 23.69
C VAL A 385 -12.44 -17.30 24.21
N VAL A 386 -13.22 -16.45 23.54
CA VAL A 386 -13.41 -15.05 23.90
C VAL A 386 -14.85 -14.80 24.31
N LYS A 387 -15.04 -14.23 25.52
CA LYS A 387 -16.37 -13.81 26.01
C LYS A 387 -16.46 -12.29 25.89
N THR A 388 -17.36 -11.83 25.02
CA THR A 388 -17.52 -10.41 24.70
C THR A 388 -18.96 -10.06 24.35
N LYS A 389 -19.26 -8.77 24.17
CA LYS A 389 -20.55 -8.27 23.73
C LYS A 389 -20.53 -7.93 22.26
N LEU A 390 -21.46 -8.49 21.49
CA LEU A 390 -21.68 -8.21 20.08
C LEU A 390 -23.17 -8.03 19.81
N LEU A 391 -23.55 -7.14 18.90
CA LEU A 391 -24.95 -6.94 18.48
C LEU A 391 -25.92 -6.76 19.66
N GLY A 392 -25.45 -6.19 20.77
CA GLY A 392 -26.23 -5.96 21.99
C GLY A 392 -26.44 -7.18 22.89
N GLY A 393 -25.82 -8.33 22.60
CA GLY A 393 -25.88 -9.57 23.40
C GLY A 393 -24.49 -10.04 23.86
N ASP A 394 -24.49 -10.94 24.87
CA ASP A 394 -23.26 -11.61 25.33
C ASP A 394 -22.99 -12.84 24.47
N PHE A 395 -21.76 -12.96 23.96
CA PHE A 395 -21.32 -14.09 23.15
C PHE A 395 -20.06 -14.73 23.73
N THR A 396 -19.98 -16.03 23.54
CA THR A 396 -18.78 -16.83 23.73
C THR A 396 -18.33 -17.29 22.34
N LEU A 397 -17.30 -16.66 21.80
CA LEU A 397 -16.72 -16.98 20.49
C LEU A 397 -15.56 -17.95 20.69
N THR A 398 -15.48 -18.96 19.85
CA THR A 398 -14.43 -19.98 19.88
C THR A 398 -13.66 -19.92 18.59
N PHE A 399 -12.41 -19.47 18.65
CA PHE A 399 -11.48 -19.45 17.53
C PHE A 399 -10.67 -20.74 17.57
N PRO A 400 -10.75 -21.61 16.56
CA PRO A 400 -9.79 -22.69 16.37
C PRO A 400 -8.39 -22.10 16.24
N ALA A 401 -7.42 -22.74 16.88
CA ALA A 401 -6.07 -22.23 16.94
C ALA A 401 -5.05 -23.37 16.83
N GLU A 402 -3.85 -23.02 16.42
CA GLU A 402 -2.68 -23.87 16.41
C GLU A 402 -1.52 -23.17 17.14
N PHE A 403 -0.66 -23.96 17.74
CA PHE A 403 0.58 -23.44 18.32
C PHE A 403 1.70 -23.55 17.29
N ASP A 404 2.17 -22.41 16.83
CA ASP A 404 3.31 -22.32 15.93
C ASP A 404 4.60 -22.15 16.73
N GLN A 405 5.28 -23.25 16.97
CA GLN A 405 6.54 -23.26 17.73
C GLN A 405 7.63 -22.43 17.04
N ALA A 406 7.65 -22.38 15.70
CA ALA A 406 8.71 -21.71 14.94
C ALA A 406 8.70 -20.19 15.10
N THR A 407 7.52 -19.62 15.31
CA THR A 407 7.31 -18.18 15.55
C THR A 407 6.98 -17.87 17.02
N GLY A 408 6.75 -18.88 17.86
CA GLY A 408 6.28 -18.71 19.24
C GLY A 408 4.89 -18.07 19.30
N SER A 409 3.97 -18.48 18.40
CA SER A 409 2.71 -17.80 18.18
C SER A 409 1.51 -18.72 18.40
N LEU A 410 0.38 -18.12 18.80
CA LEU A 410 -0.94 -18.67 18.58
C LEU A 410 -1.39 -18.30 17.16
N ALA A 411 -1.65 -19.27 16.30
CA ALA A 411 -2.14 -19.07 14.95
C ALA A 411 -3.68 -19.24 14.95
N LEU A 412 -4.42 -18.15 14.64
CA LEU A 412 -5.87 -18.14 14.57
C LEU A 412 -6.31 -18.31 13.12
N GLN A 413 -7.20 -19.25 12.84
CA GLN A 413 -7.64 -19.59 11.49
C GLN A 413 -8.70 -18.62 10.95
N ALA A 414 -8.57 -18.20 9.69
CA ALA A 414 -9.60 -17.46 8.95
C ALA A 414 -10.78 -18.38 8.55
N GLY A 415 -11.97 -17.82 8.35
CA GLY A 415 -13.17 -18.53 7.89
C GLY A 415 -13.76 -19.51 8.90
N ALA A 416 -13.17 -19.64 10.07
CA ALA A 416 -13.65 -20.55 11.08
C ALA A 416 -14.99 -20.09 11.67
N THR A 417 -15.93 -21.03 11.89
CA THR A 417 -17.18 -20.76 12.59
C THR A 417 -16.90 -20.52 14.07
N LEU A 418 -17.22 -19.33 14.55
CA LEU A 418 -16.91 -18.85 15.90
C LEU A 418 -17.99 -19.14 16.92
N TYR A 419 -19.23 -19.38 16.46
CA TYR A 419 -20.39 -19.63 17.30
C TYR A 419 -21.20 -20.78 16.71
N ASN A 420 -21.41 -21.84 17.51
CA ASN A 420 -21.96 -23.11 17.03
C ASN A 420 -23.44 -23.09 16.68
N GLN A 421 -24.17 -22.01 17.00
CA GLN A 421 -25.58 -21.90 16.70
C GLN A 421 -25.81 -21.00 15.49
N LYS A 422 -26.76 -21.40 14.65
CA LYS A 422 -27.25 -20.58 13.55
C LYS A 422 -28.05 -19.41 14.12
N LEU A 423 -27.60 -18.19 13.84
CA LEU A 423 -28.24 -16.98 14.31
C LEU A 423 -29.25 -16.44 13.30
N LYS A 424 -30.25 -15.71 13.79
CA LYS A 424 -31.18 -14.92 12.98
C LYS A 424 -30.90 -13.45 13.22
N LEU A 425 -30.62 -12.72 12.17
CA LEU A 425 -30.47 -11.27 12.17
C LEU A 425 -31.57 -10.62 11.35
N THR A 426 -32.12 -9.51 11.84
CA THR A 426 -33.02 -8.67 11.06
C THR A 426 -32.25 -7.50 10.48
N THR A 427 -32.26 -7.36 9.16
CA THR A 427 -31.62 -6.26 8.46
C THR A 427 -32.33 -4.92 8.74
N SER A 428 -31.66 -3.80 8.50
CA SER A 428 -32.28 -2.47 8.61
C SER A 428 -33.53 -2.31 7.71
N SER A 429 -33.64 -3.09 6.63
CA SER A 429 -34.82 -3.16 5.76
C SER A 429 -35.90 -4.12 6.27
N GLY A 430 -35.75 -4.73 7.46
CA GLY A 430 -36.71 -5.67 8.04
C GLY A 430 -36.59 -7.10 7.51
N LYS A 431 -35.65 -7.41 6.62
CA LYS A 431 -35.44 -8.77 6.10
C LYS A 431 -34.74 -9.63 7.15
N GLU A 432 -35.26 -10.82 7.43
CA GLU A 432 -34.56 -11.82 8.26
C GLU A 432 -33.51 -12.58 7.41
N ILE A 433 -32.31 -12.67 7.92
CA ILE A 433 -31.22 -13.51 7.40
C ILE A 433 -30.78 -14.49 8.48
N GLN A 434 -30.32 -15.65 8.07
CA GLN A 434 -29.85 -16.69 8.99
C GLN A 434 -28.44 -17.11 8.60
N GLY A 435 -27.56 -17.27 9.59
CA GLY A 435 -26.18 -17.60 9.30
C GLY A 435 -25.35 -17.84 10.55
N TYR A 436 -24.05 -17.83 10.35
CA TYR A 436 -23.02 -18.12 11.33
C TYR A 436 -22.07 -16.94 11.47
N MET A 437 -21.51 -16.74 12.66
CA MET A 437 -20.36 -15.86 12.85
C MET A 437 -19.08 -16.60 12.45
N ILE A 438 -18.28 -15.98 11.61
CA ILE A 438 -17.01 -16.51 11.13
C ILE A 438 -15.88 -15.50 11.40
N SER A 439 -14.64 -16.00 11.49
CA SER A 439 -13.44 -15.18 11.57
C SER A 439 -12.98 -14.73 10.18
N ALA A 440 -12.44 -13.52 10.11
CA ALA A 440 -11.71 -13.00 8.95
C ALA A 440 -10.57 -12.11 9.42
N PHE A 441 -9.61 -11.80 8.54
CA PHE A 441 -8.50 -10.90 8.84
C PHE A 441 -8.38 -9.84 7.77
N GLU A 442 -8.25 -8.59 8.18
CA GLU A 442 -7.87 -7.48 7.32
C GLU A 442 -6.34 -7.30 7.36
N PHE A 443 -5.72 -7.09 6.20
CA PHE A 443 -4.30 -6.84 6.05
C PHE A 443 -4.05 -5.98 4.81
N GLY A 444 -3.04 -5.13 4.83
CA GLY A 444 -2.64 -4.24 3.74
C GLY A 444 -3.81 -3.65 2.96
N ASP A 445 -3.82 -2.40 2.63
CA ASP A 445 -4.82 -1.71 1.78
C ASP A 445 -6.31 -2.12 1.95
N GLY A 446 -6.69 -2.69 3.10
CA GLY A 446 -8.05 -3.13 3.38
C GLY A 446 -8.45 -4.49 2.80
N TYR A 447 -7.50 -5.30 2.40
CA TYR A 447 -7.79 -6.69 1.97
C TYR A 447 -8.29 -7.52 3.13
N VAL A 448 -9.43 -8.19 2.93
CA VAL A 448 -10.03 -9.10 3.91
C VAL A 448 -9.97 -10.52 3.39
N THR A 449 -9.51 -11.45 4.23
CA THR A 449 -9.52 -12.88 3.93
C THR A 449 -10.33 -13.66 4.95
N TYR A 450 -11.13 -14.60 4.46
CA TYR A 450 -11.82 -15.63 5.23
C TYR A 450 -11.49 -17.04 4.72
N LYS A 451 -10.39 -17.17 3.94
CA LYS A 451 -9.95 -18.48 3.43
C LYS A 451 -9.31 -19.29 4.56
N ASN A 452 -9.79 -20.50 4.79
CA ASN A 452 -9.34 -21.40 5.87
C ASN A 452 -7.87 -21.85 5.77
N VAL A 453 -7.15 -21.55 4.69
CA VAL A 453 -5.71 -21.77 4.54
C VAL A 453 -4.87 -20.62 5.07
N VAL A 454 -5.51 -19.57 5.58
CA VAL A 454 -4.85 -18.36 6.08
C VAL A 454 -5.04 -18.27 7.60
N SER A 455 -4.00 -17.93 8.32
CA SER A 455 -4.02 -17.70 9.76
C SER A 455 -3.39 -16.36 10.11
N ALA A 456 -3.89 -15.75 11.20
CA ALA A 456 -3.23 -14.62 11.84
C ALA A 456 -2.39 -15.11 13.01
N LEU A 457 -1.13 -14.68 13.07
CA LEU A 457 -0.22 -15.03 14.15
C LEU A 457 -0.37 -14.03 15.31
N MET A 458 -0.37 -14.56 16.53
CA MET A 458 -0.25 -13.80 17.77
C MET A 458 1.01 -14.26 18.50
N PRO A 459 2.19 -13.65 18.20
CA PRO A 459 3.43 -14.03 18.87
C PRO A 459 3.36 -13.68 20.36
N PHE A 460 3.87 -14.61 21.18
CA PHE A 460 3.98 -14.43 22.62
C PHE A 460 5.29 -13.76 23.00
N SER A 461 5.21 -12.94 24.03
CA SER A 461 6.33 -12.29 24.71
C SER A 461 6.11 -12.29 26.20
N HIS A 462 7.20 -12.03 26.94
CA HIS A 462 7.17 -11.82 28.38
C HIS A 462 8.03 -10.62 28.74
N ASP A 463 7.49 -9.72 29.58
CA ASP A 463 8.26 -8.65 30.19
C ASP A 463 7.77 -8.39 31.63
N ASP A 464 8.58 -7.65 32.41
CA ASP A 464 8.30 -7.36 33.82
C ASP A 464 7.04 -6.49 34.01
N GLN A 465 6.63 -5.75 32.98
CA GLN A 465 5.51 -4.83 33.05
C GLN A 465 4.17 -5.51 32.78
N ASN A 466 4.13 -6.39 31.77
CA ASN A 466 2.88 -7.01 31.28
C ASN A 466 2.78 -8.49 31.65
N GLY A 467 3.87 -9.11 32.14
CA GLY A 467 3.95 -10.56 32.25
C GLY A 467 3.93 -11.22 30.89
N THR A 468 3.27 -12.37 30.78
CA THR A 468 3.08 -13.08 29.51
C THR A 468 1.94 -12.45 28.70
N TYR A 469 2.23 -12.02 27.49
CA TYR A 469 1.26 -11.41 26.59
C TYR A 469 1.45 -11.87 25.14
N ALA A 470 0.41 -11.71 24.31
CA ALA A 470 0.49 -11.92 22.87
C ALA A 470 -0.22 -10.78 22.15
N GLN A 471 0.32 -10.35 21.03
CA GLN A 471 -0.24 -9.28 20.21
C GLN A 471 -0.40 -9.76 18.77
N MET A 472 -1.46 -9.32 18.08
CA MET A 472 -1.68 -9.63 16.68
C MET A 472 -0.46 -9.21 15.85
N GLY A 473 0.03 -10.11 15.02
CA GLY A 473 1.23 -9.97 14.22
C GLY A 473 0.99 -10.23 12.74
N ASN A 474 1.87 -11.03 12.14
CA ASN A 474 1.87 -11.24 10.70
C ASN A 474 0.81 -12.24 10.23
N LEU A 475 0.50 -12.18 8.93
CA LEU A 475 -0.33 -13.16 8.25
C LEU A 475 0.51 -14.41 7.91
N LYS A 476 -0.12 -15.59 7.98
CA LYS A 476 0.45 -16.86 7.58
C LYS A 476 -0.46 -17.55 6.57
N VAL A 477 0.09 -17.98 5.45
CA VAL A 477 -0.62 -18.81 4.47
C VAL A 477 0.02 -20.19 4.47
N GLN A 478 -0.74 -21.20 4.88
CA GLN A 478 -0.26 -22.58 5.06
C GLN A 478 0.97 -22.62 6.00
N GLN A 479 2.15 -22.92 5.46
CA GLN A 479 3.39 -22.99 6.22
C GLN A 479 4.29 -21.75 6.11
N SER A 480 3.91 -20.77 5.27
CA SER A 480 4.70 -19.57 5.01
C SER A 480 4.16 -18.37 5.77
N VAL A 481 5.02 -17.70 6.54
CA VAL A 481 4.72 -16.39 7.13
C VAL A 481 4.91 -15.34 6.05
N LEU A 482 3.94 -14.46 5.90
CA LEU A 482 3.97 -13.35 4.95
C LEU A 482 4.37 -12.05 5.67
N ASP A 483 4.99 -11.13 4.94
CA ASP A 483 5.38 -9.81 5.45
C ASP A 483 4.19 -8.86 5.68
N TYR A 484 2.97 -9.38 5.51
CA TYR A 484 1.75 -8.61 5.72
C TYR A 484 1.35 -8.61 7.19
N GLN A 485 1.35 -7.42 7.79
CA GLN A 485 0.80 -7.20 9.12
C GLN A 485 -0.72 -7.36 9.08
N VAL A 486 -1.27 -8.15 10.00
CA VAL A 486 -2.73 -8.22 10.20
C VAL A 486 -3.19 -6.95 10.92
N GLU A 487 -4.06 -6.19 10.27
CA GLU A 487 -4.57 -4.92 10.79
C GLU A 487 -5.74 -5.13 11.76
N SER A 488 -6.59 -6.12 11.47
CA SER A 488 -7.72 -6.46 12.35
C SER A 488 -8.09 -7.93 12.28
N LEU A 489 -8.67 -8.40 13.38
CA LEU A 489 -9.44 -9.62 13.47
C LEU A 489 -10.92 -9.25 13.33
N ASP A 490 -11.53 -9.69 12.26
CA ASP A 490 -12.90 -9.32 11.91
C ASP A 490 -13.86 -10.47 12.18
N ILE A 491 -15.06 -10.11 12.61
CA ILE A 491 -16.17 -11.03 12.77
C ILE A 491 -17.17 -10.76 11.65
N TYR A 492 -17.37 -11.75 10.79
CA TYR A 492 -18.33 -11.68 9.68
C TYR A 492 -19.53 -12.57 9.94
N PHE A 493 -20.65 -12.25 9.26
CA PHE A 493 -21.86 -13.08 9.24
C PHE A 493 -21.99 -13.73 7.86
N ALA A 494 -22.01 -15.06 7.83
CA ALA A 494 -22.05 -15.86 6.63
C ALA A 494 -23.28 -16.79 6.60
N ALA A 495 -23.77 -17.07 5.39
CA ALA A 495 -24.89 -17.99 5.17
C ALA A 495 -24.56 -19.44 5.55
N VAL A 496 -23.30 -19.80 5.38
CA VAL A 496 -22.75 -21.14 5.57
C VAL A 496 -21.57 -21.14 6.54
N GLN A 497 -21.23 -22.30 7.07
CA GLN A 497 -19.97 -22.54 7.77
C GLN A 497 -18.85 -22.65 6.75
N ASN A 498 -17.67 -22.07 7.05
CA ASN A 498 -16.49 -22.09 6.19
C ASN A 498 -16.80 -21.62 4.74
N PRO A 499 -17.20 -20.36 4.53
CA PRO A 499 -17.57 -19.86 3.21
C PRO A 499 -16.38 -19.90 2.26
N THR A 500 -16.65 -20.22 1.00
CA THR A 500 -15.64 -20.32 -0.08
C THR A 500 -15.76 -19.21 -1.10
N SER A 501 -16.87 -18.46 -1.08
CA SER A 501 -17.14 -17.36 -2.00
C SER A 501 -17.75 -16.15 -1.29
N GLU A 502 -17.57 -14.96 -1.86
CA GLU A 502 -18.14 -13.71 -1.35
C GLU A 502 -19.67 -13.74 -1.27
N GLY A 503 -20.34 -14.43 -2.19
CA GLY A 503 -21.81 -14.56 -2.19
C GLY A 503 -22.38 -15.31 -0.99
N GLU A 504 -21.53 -16.00 -0.23
CA GLU A 504 -21.91 -16.71 1.00
C GLU A 504 -21.75 -15.84 2.27
N VAL A 505 -21.18 -14.65 2.15
CA VAL A 505 -20.94 -13.71 3.26
C VAL A 505 -21.91 -12.55 3.17
N TYR A 506 -22.66 -12.32 4.25
CA TYR A 506 -23.66 -11.23 4.31
C TYR A 506 -23.03 -9.88 4.67
N GLY A 507 -22.00 -9.84 5.54
CA GLY A 507 -21.33 -8.63 5.96
C GLY A 507 -20.60 -8.77 7.30
N MET A 508 -19.94 -7.68 7.69
CA MET A 508 -19.14 -7.58 8.92
C MET A 508 -20.04 -7.32 10.14
N VAL A 509 -19.84 -8.08 11.20
CA VAL A 509 -20.48 -7.91 12.51
C VAL A 509 -19.69 -6.93 13.37
N ASP A 510 -18.38 -7.12 13.43
CA ASP A 510 -17.45 -6.27 14.19
C ASP A 510 -16.04 -6.38 13.62
N GLN A 511 -15.21 -5.39 13.90
CA GLN A 511 -13.80 -5.33 13.54
C GLN A 511 -12.99 -5.06 14.80
N TRP A 512 -12.00 -5.92 15.09
CA TRP A 512 -11.16 -5.81 16.28
C TRP A 512 -9.72 -5.45 15.88
N LYS A 513 -9.34 -4.22 16.16
CA LYS A 513 -7.99 -3.71 15.92
C LYS A 513 -7.15 -3.76 17.20
N ASN A 514 -5.83 -3.87 17.04
CA ASN A 514 -4.86 -3.89 18.14
C ASN A 514 -5.11 -5.00 19.16
N CYS A 515 -5.49 -6.18 18.67
CA CYS A 515 -5.80 -7.34 19.50
C CYS A 515 -4.60 -7.74 20.37
N THR A 516 -4.78 -7.74 21.68
CA THR A 516 -3.75 -8.08 22.67
C THR A 516 -4.32 -8.99 23.74
N LEU A 517 -3.67 -10.13 23.97
CA LEU A 517 -3.92 -11.04 25.09
C LEU A 517 -2.92 -10.76 26.20
N ILE A 518 -3.36 -10.64 27.45
CA ILE A 518 -2.47 -10.55 28.62
C ILE A 518 -2.87 -11.67 29.58
N LYS A 519 -1.94 -12.59 29.88
CA LYS A 519 -2.18 -13.73 30.76
C LYS A 519 -2.52 -13.24 32.16
N THR A 520 -3.60 -13.77 32.74
CA THR A 520 -3.98 -13.44 34.11
C THR A 520 -3.30 -14.41 35.07
N THR A 521 -2.39 -13.90 35.88
CA THR A 521 -1.85 -14.63 37.01
C THR A 521 -2.67 -14.33 38.26
N ALA A 522 -2.60 -15.16 39.29
CA ALA A 522 -3.34 -14.96 40.54
C ALA A 522 -3.01 -13.62 41.24
N ALA A 523 -1.96 -12.92 40.82
CA ALA A 523 -1.55 -11.59 41.28
C ALA A 523 -1.35 -10.67 40.06
N SER A 524 -2.44 -10.28 39.38
CA SER A 524 -2.33 -9.31 38.29
C SER A 524 -2.11 -7.90 38.82
N PRO A 525 -1.06 -7.18 38.39
CA PRO A 525 -0.85 -5.77 38.72
C PRO A 525 -1.90 -4.87 38.07
N ALA A 526 -2.09 -3.72 38.66
CA ALA A 526 -3.05 -2.71 38.23
C ALA A 526 -2.68 -2.13 36.85
N LYS A 527 -3.66 -2.11 35.93
CA LYS A 527 -3.71 -1.45 34.62
C LYS A 527 -2.43 -1.55 33.78
N PRO A 528 -2.40 -2.45 32.81
CA PRO A 528 -1.37 -2.42 31.76
C PRO A 528 -1.48 -1.13 30.95
N ALA A 529 -0.35 -0.53 30.64
CA ALA A 529 -0.30 0.51 29.62
C ALA A 529 -0.74 -0.12 28.29
N PHE A 530 -1.70 0.51 27.61
CA PHE A 530 -2.13 0.10 26.27
C PHE A 530 -0.90 0.17 25.38
N LEU A 531 -0.40 -0.98 24.94
CA LEU A 531 0.69 -1.03 23.96
C LEU A 531 0.17 -0.38 22.67
N LEU A 532 0.69 0.81 22.37
CA LEU A 532 0.37 1.48 21.11
C LEU A 532 1.08 0.73 19.99
N PRO A 533 0.37 0.39 18.89
CA PRO A 533 1.03 -0.17 17.72
C PRO A 533 2.01 0.84 17.14
N VAL A 534 3.09 0.32 16.57
CA VAL A 534 3.91 1.11 15.65
C VAL A 534 3.00 1.53 14.50
N SER A 535 2.78 2.82 14.34
CA SER A 535 1.90 3.39 13.34
C SER A 535 2.43 3.06 11.94
N THR A 536 1.79 2.12 11.25
CA THR A 536 1.80 2.09 9.79
C THR A 536 0.56 2.86 9.34
N LYS A 537 0.77 3.97 8.64
CA LYS A 537 -0.32 4.75 8.06
C LYS A 537 -1.05 3.91 7.01
N ALA A 538 -2.36 3.89 7.11
CA ALA A 538 -3.26 3.19 6.22
C ALA A 538 -3.12 3.67 4.77
N ALA A 539 -2.96 2.73 3.85
CA ALA A 539 -3.21 2.92 2.43
C ALA A 539 -4.69 2.63 2.10
N ALA A 540 -5.17 3.19 1.01
CA ALA A 540 -6.57 3.30 0.66
C ALA A 540 -7.26 1.95 0.31
N SER A 541 -8.53 1.88 0.57
CA SER A 541 -9.43 0.74 0.66
C SER A 541 -9.86 0.08 -0.67
N GLN A 542 -10.00 -1.24 -0.63
CA GLN A 542 -10.83 -2.05 -1.55
C GLN A 542 -12.28 -2.15 -1.03
N PRO A 543 -13.27 -2.58 -1.85
CA PRO A 543 -14.68 -2.55 -1.45
C PRO A 543 -14.92 -3.36 -0.18
N ARG A 544 -15.29 -2.65 0.87
CA ARG A 544 -15.67 -3.25 2.15
C ARG A 544 -17.09 -3.79 2.03
N PHE A 545 -17.34 -5.00 2.52
CA PHE A 545 -18.69 -5.49 2.75
C PHE A 545 -19.43 -4.49 3.65
N LYS A 546 -20.72 -4.25 3.37
CA LYS A 546 -21.54 -3.35 4.19
C LYS A 546 -21.51 -3.82 5.64
N SER A 547 -21.17 -2.91 6.56
CA SER A 547 -21.24 -3.16 7.99
C SER A 547 -22.67 -3.56 8.38
N LEU A 548 -22.77 -4.60 9.19
CA LEU A 548 -24.02 -5.01 9.85
C LEU A 548 -24.26 -4.25 11.17
N ALA A 549 -23.47 -3.21 11.47
CA ALA A 549 -23.70 -2.32 12.59
C ALA A 549 -25.13 -1.74 12.52
N GLY A 550 -25.89 -1.87 13.58
CA GLY A 550 -27.33 -1.51 13.64
C GLY A 550 -28.31 -2.68 13.49
N TYR A 551 -27.82 -3.90 13.26
CA TYR A 551 -28.66 -5.11 13.28
C TYR A 551 -28.93 -5.56 14.72
N LYS A 552 -30.18 -5.96 14.99
CA LYS A 552 -30.59 -6.52 16.30
C LYS A 552 -30.80 -8.02 16.18
N ILE A 553 -30.31 -8.74 17.19
CA ILE A 553 -30.60 -10.18 17.33
C ILE A 553 -32.02 -10.34 17.85
N LYS A 554 -32.84 -11.14 17.17
CA LYS A 554 -34.04 -11.73 17.75
C LYS A 554 -33.61 -13.01 18.49
N LYS A 555 -33.80 -13.04 19.82
CA LYS A 555 -33.67 -14.24 20.64
C LYS A 555 -34.76 -15.23 20.32
#